data_ff05fbf1080d7ea6142cd326a0307868
#
_entry.id   ff05fbf1080d7ea6142cd326a0307868
#
_cell.length_a   1.000
_cell.length_b   1.000
_cell.length_c   1.000
_cell.angle_alpha   90.00
_cell.angle_beta   90.00
_cell.angle_gamma   90.00
#
_symmetry.space_group_name_H-M   'P 1'
#
loop_
_entity.id
_entity.type
_entity.pdbx_description
1 polymer ?
#
loop_
_entity_poly.entity_id
_entity_poly.type
_entity_poly.pdbx_seq_one_letter_code
_entity_poly.pdbx_strand_id
1 'polypeptide(L)'
;DWVSDQARVLLEDLTVAAFKVGALTNVEQVAAIAEILSDYPDAPLIVDPFSSRLPALGDDEAEELMVAVRQLLVPQATLLMLSQVELGRMAETWREGAEDSLESDVEHLLALGCEFVLVTGTTASAPQGENTAPNTLANTLFGADGMISHDAWQHMPGPFIGAGGTLSAAIAAFMARG
;
A
#
# COMPACT_ATOMS: atom_id res chain seq x y z
N ASP A 1 -20.72 -8.10 12.30
CA ASP A 1 -19.80 -7.00 12.59
C ASP A 1 -20.32 -5.72 11.95
N TRP A 2 -20.32 -4.61 12.70
CA TRP A 2 -20.95 -3.35 12.25
C TRP A 2 -20.38 -2.84 10.91
N VAL A 3 -19.09 -2.97 10.68
CA VAL A 3 -18.43 -2.57 9.43
C VAL A 3 -18.95 -3.44 8.26
N SER A 4 -18.98 -4.74 8.45
CA SER A 4 -19.47 -5.69 7.43
C SER A 4 -20.94 -5.44 7.10
N ASP A 5 -21.77 -5.23 8.12
CA ASP A 5 -23.21 -5.01 7.93
C ASP A 5 -23.49 -3.72 7.13
N GLN A 6 -22.77 -2.63 7.45
CA GLN A 6 -22.91 -1.36 6.72
C GLN A 6 -22.39 -1.46 5.27
N ALA A 7 -21.24 -2.12 5.07
CA ALA A 7 -20.69 -2.30 3.73
C ALA A 7 -21.61 -3.15 2.85
N ARG A 8 -22.13 -4.27 3.37
CA ARG A 8 -23.04 -5.16 2.61
C ARG A 8 -24.32 -4.45 2.18
N VAL A 9 -24.92 -3.63 3.06
CA VAL A 9 -26.12 -2.84 2.71
C VAL A 9 -25.85 -1.89 1.53
N LEU A 10 -24.68 -1.23 1.51
CA LEU A 10 -24.31 -0.35 0.41
C LEU A 10 -24.01 -1.11 -0.88
N LEU A 11 -23.35 -2.26 -0.78
CA LEU A 11 -22.91 -3.07 -1.92
C LEU A 11 -24.07 -3.83 -2.58
N GLU A 12 -25.16 -4.08 -1.86
CA GLU A 12 -26.41 -4.63 -2.43
C GLU A 12 -27.11 -3.64 -3.38
N ASP A 13 -27.01 -2.34 -3.09
CA ASP A 13 -27.72 -1.29 -3.84
C ASP A 13 -26.83 -0.58 -4.89
N LEU A 14 -25.50 -0.62 -4.74
CA LEU A 14 -24.55 0.15 -5.56
C LEU A 14 -23.59 -0.77 -6.31
N THR A 15 -23.45 -0.52 -7.61
CA THR A 15 -22.34 -1.13 -8.38
C THR A 15 -21.06 -0.36 -8.10
N VAL A 16 -20.09 -1.04 -7.49
CA VAL A 16 -18.78 -0.46 -7.18
C VAL A 16 -17.81 -0.71 -8.32
N ALA A 17 -17.17 0.34 -8.81
CA ALA A 17 -16.21 0.28 -9.92
C ALA A 17 -14.75 0.13 -9.44
N ALA A 18 -14.45 0.46 -8.19
CA ALA A 18 -13.16 0.23 -7.53
C ALA A 18 -13.31 0.35 -6.02
N PHE A 19 -12.45 -0.33 -5.28
CA PHE A 19 -12.35 -0.20 -3.83
C PHE A 19 -11.07 0.51 -3.43
N LYS A 20 -11.16 1.34 -2.39
CA LYS A 20 -10.00 1.91 -1.71
C LYS A 20 -10.08 1.59 -0.23
N VAL A 21 -9.11 0.81 0.25
CA VAL A 21 -8.92 0.56 1.68
C VAL A 21 -7.90 1.55 2.22
N GLY A 22 -8.31 2.32 3.22
CA GLY A 22 -7.47 3.29 3.91
C GLY A 22 -6.83 2.71 5.17
N ALA A 23 -6.37 3.60 6.04
CA ALA A 23 -5.69 3.22 7.28
C ALA A 23 -6.53 2.26 8.12
N LEU A 24 -5.90 1.15 8.48
CA LEU A 24 -6.43 0.09 9.33
C LEU A 24 -5.81 0.19 10.73
N THR A 25 -6.56 -0.23 11.75
CA THR A 25 -6.13 -0.06 13.14
C THR A 25 -6.06 -1.37 13.93
N ASN A 26 -6.66 -2.45 13.43
CA ASN A 26 -6.63 -3.76 14.09
C ASN A 26 -6.90 -4.90 13.09
N VAL A 27 -6.59 -6.11 13.52
CA VAL A 27 -6.68 -7.35 12.72
C VAL A 27 -8.13 -7.68 12.37
N GLU A 28 -9.09 -7.41 13.25
CA GLU A 28 -10.51 -7.68 13.03
C GLU A 28 -11.06 -6.87 11.85
N GLN A 29 -10.63 -5.60 11.72
CA GLN A 29 -11.00 -4.78 10.57
C GLN A 29 -10.41 -5.34 9.27
N VAL A 30 -9.15 -5.78 9.29
CA VAL A 30 -8.50 -6.40 8.14
C VAL A 30 -9.28 -7.62 7.68
N ALA A 31 -9.62 -8.52 8.60
CA ALA A 31 -10.35 -9.76 8.31
C ALA A 31 -11.74 -9.48 7.75
N ALA A 32 -12.50 -8.57 8.38
CA ALA A 32 -13.85 -8.21 7.95
C ALA A 32 -13.85 -7.59 6.53
N ILE A 33 -12.89 -6.70 6.26
CA ILE A 33 -12.76 -6.07 4.94
C ILE A 33 -12.33 -7.09 3.89
N ALA A 34 -11.35 -7.94 4.20
CA ALA A 34 -10.89 -8.97 3.27
C ALA A 34 -12.00 -9.95 2.88
N GLU A 35 -12.85 -10.34 3.84
CA GLU A 35 -14.02 -11.17 3.58
C GLU A 35 -15.00 -10.50 2.60
N ILE A 36 -15.31 -9.23 2.80
CA ILE A 36 -16.19 -8.48 1.91
C ILE A 36 -15.60 -8.39 0.50
N LEU A 37 -14.31 -8.03 0.39
CA LEU A 37 -13.64 -7.82 -0.89
C LEU A 37 -13.53 -9.11 -1.70
N SER A 38 -13.46 -10.27 -1.06
CA SER A 38 -13.41 -11.58 -1.73
C SER A 38 -14.67 -11.87 -2.57
N ASP A 39 -15.78 -11.20 -2.27
CA ASP A 39 -17.03 -11.29 -3.06
C ASP A 39 -16.99 -10.43 -4.36
N TYR A 40 -15.94 -9.57 -4.52
CA TYR A 40 -15.81 -8.62 -5.62
C TYR A 40 -14.45 -8.70 -6.34
N PRO A 41 -14.03 -9.88 -6.81
CA PRO A 41 -12.66 -10.09 -7.33
C PRO A 41 -12.35 -9.31 -8.62
N ASP A 42 -13.37 -8.89 -9.35
CA ASP A 42 -13.21 -8.15 -10.61
C ASP A 42 -13.05 -6.64 -10.44
N ALA A 43 -13.34 -6.12 -9.24
CA ALA A 43 -13.22 -4.69 -8.96
C ALA A 43 -11.79 -4.35 -8.50
N PRO A 44 -11.09 -3.38 -9.14
CA PRO A 44 -9.77 -2.95 -8.69
C PRO A 44 -9.76 -2.59 -7.21
N LEU A 45 -8.80 -3.15 -6.48
CA LEU A 45 -8.58 -2.90 -5.06
C LEU A 45 -7.28 -2.14 -4.82
N ILE A 46 -7.39 -0.93 -4.30
CA ILE A 46 -6.27 -0.09 -3.89
C ILE A 46 -6.14 -0.14 -2.37
N VAL A 47 -5.00 -0.63 -1.90
CA VAL A 47 -4.71 -0.79 -0.46
C VAL A 47 -3.65 0.22 -0.03
N ASP A 48 -4.02 1.14 0.86
CA ASP A 48 -3.16 2.16 1.50
C ASP A 48 -3.33 1.99 3.02
N PRO A 49 -2.81 0.86 3.60
CA PRO A 49 -3.33 0.30 4.83
C PRO A 49 -2.82 1.01 6.08
N PHE A 50 -1.75 1.79 5.96
CA PHE A 50 -1.12 2.42 7.11
C PHE A 50 -1.29 3.93 7.07
N SER A 51 -1.44 4.54 8.24
CA SER A 51 -1.32 5.98 8.38
C SER A 51 0.10 6.30 8.82
N SER A 52 0.54 7.53 8.57
CA SER A 52 1.80 8.06 9.10
C SER A 52 1.93 7.96 10.65
N ARG A 53 0.95 7.35 11.32
CA ARG A 53 0.86 7.14 12.78
C ARG A 53 1.00 5.67 13.19
N LEU A 54 1.60 4.81 12.37
CA LEU A 54 1.99 3.46 12.82
C LEU A 54 2.64 3.41 14.22
N PRO A 55 3.38 4.45 14.69
CA PRO A 55 3.92 4.47 16.03
C PRO A 55 2.90 4.58 17.18
N ALA A 56 1.61 4.72 16.90
CA ALA A 56 0.58 4.78 17.94
C ALA A 56 0.09 3.40 18.43
N LEU A 57 0.47 2.34 17.72
CA LEU A 57 0.24 0.95 18.14
C LEU A 57 1.45 0.43 18.91
N GLY A 58 1.24 -0.46 19.88
CA GLY A 58 2.33 -1.23 20.47
C GLY A 58 3.05 -2.04 19.39
N ASP A 59 4.32 -2.38 19.61
CA ASP A 59 5.12 -3.08 18.58
C ASP A 59 4.47 -4.41 18.18
N ASP A 60 3.96 -5.19 19.13
CA ASP A 60 3.28 -6.46 18.89
C ASP A 60 1.98 -6.27 18.07
N GLU A 61 1.16 -5.29 18.42
CA GLU A 61 -0.10 -4.98 17.71
C GLU A 61 0.17 -4.49 16.29
N ALA A 62 1.24 -3.72 16.09
CA ALA A 62 1.66 -3.26 14.77
C ALA A 62 2.14 -4.42 13.90
N GLU A 63 2.90 -5.36 14.47
CA GLU A 63 3.36 -6.56 13.77
C GLU A 63 2.18 -7.45 13.37
N GLU A 64 1.25 -7.74 14.29
CA GLU A 64 0.05 -8.51 14.00
C GLU A 64 -0.79 -7.88 12.89
N LEU A 65 -0.96 -6.55 12.90
CA LEU A 65 -1.65 -5.82 11.85
C LEU A 65 -0.95 -5.95 10.50
N MET A 66 0.38 -5.80 10.44
CA MET A 66 1.16 -5.94 9.22
C MET A 66 1.08 -7.35 8.65
N VAL A 67 1.14 -8.37 9.50
CA VAL A 67 0.97 -9.77 9.12
C VAL A 67 -0.42 -10.01 8.55
N ALA A 68 -1.48 -9.50 9.19
CA ALA A 68 -2.85 -9.64 8.72
C ALA A 68 -3.08 -8.96 7.37
N VAL A 69 -2.59 -7.72 7.18
CA VAL A 69 -2.64 -7.01 5.89
C VAL A 69 -1.94 -7.81 4.80
N ARG A 70 -0.73 -8.31 5.08
CA ARG A 70 0.06 -9.10 4.14
C ARG A 70 -0.64 -10.40 3.74
N GLN A 71 -1.25 -11.10 4.68
CA GLN A 71 -1.87 -12.40 4.42
C GLN A 71 -3.27 -12.31 3.80
N LEU A 72 -4.04 -11.29 4.14
CA LEU A 72 -5.46 -11.21 3.80
C LEU A 72 -5.79 -10.19 2.69
N LEU A 73 -5.09 -9.06 2.63
CA LEU A 73 -5.37 -8.00 1.67
C LEU A 73 -4.40 -7.98 0.49
N VAL A 74 -3.11 -8.20 0.73
CA VAL A 74 -2.09 -8.17 -0.35
C VAL A 74 -2.42 -9.13 -1.50
N PRO A 75 -2.86 -10.38 -1.25
CA PRO A 75 -3.20 -11.31 -2.34
C PRO A 75 -4.40 -10.88 -3.20
N GLN A 76 -5.22 -9.97 -2.72
CA GLN A 76 -6.40 -9.44 -3.42
C GLN A 76 -6.15 -8.05 -4.03
N ALA A 77 -5.01 -7.42 -3.70
CA ALA A 77 -4.74 -6.04 -4.08
C ALA A 77 -4.36 -5.92 -5.56
N THR A 78 -5.06 -5.04 -6.28
CA THR A 78 -4.59 -4.58 -7.60
C THR A 78 -3.39 -3.64 -7.42
N LEU A 79 -3.44 -2.76 -6.42
CA LEU A 79 -2.33 -1.88 -6.08
C LEU A 79 -2.17 -1.74 -4.57
N LEU A 80 -0.98 -2.06 -4.08
CA LEU A 80 -0.56 -1.79 -2.71
C LEU A 80 0.31 -0.53 -2.69
N MET A 81 -0.07 0.45 -1.88
CA MET A 81 0.69 1.68 -1.68
C MET A 81 1.33 1.70 -0.29
N LEU A 82 2.65 1.82 -0.24
CA LEU A 82 3.44 1.89 0.98
C LEU A 82 4.49 2.99 0.88
N SER A 83 4.78 3.68 1.96
CA SER A 83 6.03 4.43 2.05
C SER A 83 7.22 3.48 2.17
N GLN A 84 8.42 3.95 1.83
CA GLN A 84 9.64 3.14 2.00
C GLN A 84 9.81 2.66 3.45
N VAL A 85 9.43 3.48 4.42
CA VAL A 85 9.52 3.13 5.85
C VAL A 85 8.51 2.03 6.21
N GLU A 86 7.27 2.12 5.71
CA GLU A 86 6.23 1.12 5.95
C GLU A 86 6.58 -0.21 5.29
N LEU A 87 7.11 -0.17 4.06
CA LEU A 87 7.61 -1.37 3.39
C LEU A 87 8.72 -2.05 4.20
N GLY A 88 9.71 -1.29 4.67
CA GLY A 88 10.80 -1.81 5.49
C GLY A 88 10.31 -2.47 6.79
N ARG A 89 9.38 -1.81 7.51
CA ARG A 89 8.78 -2.38 8.72
C ARG A 89 7.94 -3.62 8.43
N MET A 90 7.16 -3.61 7.37
CA MET A 90 6.39 -4.78 6.96
C MET A 90 7.31 -5.95 6.59
N ALA A 91 8.45 -5.67 5.96
CA ALA A 91 9.45 -6.66 5.57
C ALA A 91 10.09 -7.37 6.76
N GLU A 92 10.18 -6.71 7.93
CA GLU A 92 10.65 -7.35 9.16
C GLU A 92 9.79 -8.58 9.55
N THR A 93 8.55 -8.65 9.11
CA THR A 93 7.65 -9.79 9.39
C THR A 93 7.94 -11.06 8.59
N TRP A 94 8.82 -11.02 7.58
CA TRP A 94 9.17 -12.21 6.76
C TRP A 94 10.66 -12.37 6.45
N ARG A 95 11.49 -11.36 6.70
CA ARG A 95 12.94 -11.46 6.44
C ARG A 95 13.60 -12.40 7.43
N GLU A 96 14.30 -13.41 6.91
CA GLU A 96 15.09 -14.34 7.72
C GLU A 96 16.60 -14.04 7.68
N GLY A 97 17.02 -12.98 6.97
CA GLY A 97 18.45 -12.69 6.76
C GLY A 97 18.77 -11.42 5.98
N ALA A 98 20.02 -11.27 5.61
CA ALA A 98 20.71 -10.02 5.34
C ALA A 98 20.57 -9.43 3.93
N GLU A 99 19.66 -9.85 3.09
CA GLU A 99 19.42 -9.18 1.82
C GLU A 99 18.33 -8.13 1.95
N ASP A 100 18.78 -6.93 2.28
CA ASP A 100 17.98 -5.76 2.57
C ASP A 100 17.90 -4.90 1.31
N SER A 101 17.06 -5.27 0.33
CA SER A 101 16.80 -4.42 -0.83
C SER A 101 15.31 -4.13 -0.98
N LEU A 102 15.00 -2.92 -1.37
CA LEU A 102 13.64 -2.50 -1.68
C LEU A 102 13.02 -3.39 -2.76
N GLU A 103 13.80 -3.75 -3.76
CA GLU A 103 13.38 -4.61 -4.86
C GLU A 103 13.00 -6.01 -4.36
N SER A 104 13.80 -6.62 -3.47
CA SER A 104 13.50 -7.94 -2.89
C SER A 104 12.20 -7.92 -2.07
N ASP A 105 11.97 -6.85 -1.30
CA ASP A 105 10.72 -6.73 -0.53
C ASP A 105 9.51 -6.58 -1.43
N VAL A 106 9.64 -5.77 -2.48
CA VAL A 106 8.58 -5.60 -3.48
C VAL A 106 8.30 -6.92 -4.22
N GLU A 107 9.33 -7.64 -4.65
CA GLU A 107 9.18 -8.95 -5.30
C GLU A 107 8.44 -9.94 -4.41
N HIS A 108 8.72 -9.94 -3.10
CA HIS A 108 7.98 -10.77 -2.14
C HIS A 108 6.47 -10.43 -2.14
N LEU A 109 6.11 -9.16 -2.11
CA LEU A 109 4.70 -8.71 -2.12
C LEU A 109 3.99 -9.07 -3.44
N LEU A 110 4.67 -8.87 -4.57
CA LEU A 110 4.14 -9.27 -5.89
C LEU A 110 3.94 -10.79 -5.98
N ALA A 111 4.86 -11.58 -5.42
CA ALA A 111 4.76 -13.03 -5.38
C ALA A 111 3.58 -13.54 -4.54
N LEU A 112 3.08 -12.74 -3.58
CA LEU A 112 1.86 -13.06 -2.81
C LEU A 112 0.57 -12.86 -3.60
N GLY A 113 0.62 -12.23 -4.78
CA GLY A 113 -0.55 -12.03 -5.66
C GLY A 113 -0.93 -10.57 -5.90
N CYS A 114 -0.28 -9.61 -5.26
CA CYS A 114 -0.47 -8.19 -5.57
C CYS A 114 -0.03 -7.90 -7.00
N GLU A 115 -0.83 -7.17 -7.78
CA GLU A 115 -0.51 -6.88 -9.17
C GLU A 115 0.52 -5.76 -9.32
N PHE A 116 0.38 -4.70 -8.51
CA PHE A 116 1.28 -3.55 -8.50
C PHE A 116 1.64 -3.11 -7.08
N VAL A 117 2.88 -2.67 -6.89
CA VAL A 117 3.34 -2.03 -5.64
C VAL A 117 3.83 -0.63 -5.94
N LEU A 118 3.25 0.38 -5.30
CA LEU A 118 3.69 1.77 -5.36
C LEU A 118 4.44 2.12 -4.07
N VAL A 119 5.75 2.30 -4.17
CA VAL A 119 6.57 2.74 -3.04
C VAL A 119 6.73 4.25 -3.10
N THR A 120 6.28 4.94 -2.05
CA THR A 120 6.32 6.40 -1.96
C THR A 120 7.44 6.89 -1.07
N GLY A 121 7.96 8.09 -1.39
CA GLY A 121 8.96 8.77 -0.56
C GLY A 121 10.31 8.08 -0.52
N THR A 122 10.67 7.33 -1.55
CA THR A 122 12.02 6.81 -1.72
C THR A 122 13.00 7.96 -1.90
N THR A 123 14.19 7.85 -1.29
CA THR A 123 15.27 8.76 -1.64
C THR A 123 15.74 8.40 -3.04
N ALA A 124 15.64 9.34 -3.98
CA ALA A 124 16.08 9.10 -5.33
C ALA A 124 17.58 8.77 -5.31
N SER A 125 17.90 7.48 -5.48
CA SER A 125 19.25 7.09 -5.81
C SER A 125 19.51 7.52 -7.24
N ALA A 126 20.30 8.58 -7.44
CA ALA A 126 20.69 9.00 -8.78
C ALA A 126 21.34 7.84 -9.53
N PRO A 127 21.03 7.62 -10.80
CA PRO A 127 21.90 6.86 -11.68
C PRO A 127 23.32 7.42 -11.56
N GLN A 128 24.33 6.54 -11.52
CA GLN A 128 25.73 6.97 -11.34
C GLN A 128 26.10 8.04 -12.37
N GLY A 129 26.25 9.27 -11.93
CA GLY A 129 26.68 10.40 -12.76
C GLY A 129 25.81 11.65 -12.72
N GLU A 130 24.62 11.63 -12.16
CA GLU A 130 23.80 12.85 -11.98
C GLU A 130 23.87 13.34 -10.52
N ASN A 131 24.18 14.64 -10.38
CA ASN A 131 24.05 15.33 -9.10
C ASN A 131 22.55 15.42 -8.75
N THR A 132 22.05 14.46 -7.98
CA THR A 132 20.73 14.61 -7.36
C THR A 132 20.78 15.78 -6.41
N ALA A 133 19.88 16.74 -6.63
CA ALA A 133 19.73 17.85 -5.71
C ALA A 133 19.42 17.29 -4.30
N PRO A 134 20.04 17.82 -3.24
CA PRO A 134 19.71 17.42 -1.88
C PRO A 134 18.19 17.62 -1.67
N ASN A 135 17.52 16.64 -1.07
CA ASN A 135 16.07 16.59 -0.84
C ASN A 135 15.19 16.22 -2.06
N THR A 136 15.62 15.34 -2.93
CA THR A 136 14.75 14.74 -3.93
C THR A 136 14.07 13.50 -3.37
N LEU A 137 12.75 13.43 -3.47
CA LEU A 137 11.93 12.26 -3.17
C LEU A 137 11.40 11.67 -4.46
N ALA A 138 11.07 10.39 -4.45
CA ALA A 138 10.47 9.73 -5.59
C ALA A 138 9.30 8.81 -5.16
N ASN A 139 8.42 8.56 -6.11
CA ASN A 139 7.48 7.43 -6.08
C ASN A 139 7.90 6.45 -7.16
N THR A 140 7.95 5.18 -6.81
CA THR A 140 8.35 4.13 -7.73
C THR A 140 7.25 3.08 -7.81
N LEU A 141 6.75 2.84 -9.01
CA LEU A 141 5.76 1.81 -9.30
C LEU A 141 6.46 0.56 -9.82
N PHE A 142 6.09 -0.57 -9.24
CA PHE A 142 6.58 -1.90 -9.62
C PHE A 142 5.42 -2.79 -10.04
N GLY A 143 5.71 -3.70 -10.96
CA GLY A 143 4.84 -4.79 -11.40
C GLY A 143 5.65 -6.06 -11.59
N ALA A 144 5.03 -7.09 -12.18
CA ALA A 144 5.62 -8.42 -12.32
C ALA A 144 6.99 -8.45 -13.03
N ASP A 145 7.24 -7.51 -13.95
CA ASP A 145 8.49 -7.40 -14.71
C ASP A 145 9.51 -6.44 -14.08
N GLY A 146 9.27 -5.99 -12.85
CA GLY A 146 10.11 -5.05 -12.12
C GLY A 146 9.58 -3.61 -12.14
N MET A 147 10.47 -2.63 -12.11
CA MET A 147 10.10 -1.20 -12.04
C MET A 147 9.44 -0.74 -13.37
N ILE A 148 8.22 -0.19 -13.24
CA ILE A 148 7.42 0.34 -14.35
C ILE A 148 7.67 1.83 -14.54
N SER A 149 7.63 2.60 -13.45
CA SER A 149 7.88 4.05 -13.47
C SER A 149 8.57 4.52 -12.20
N HIS A 150 9.30 5.62 -12.34
CA HIS A 150 9.98 6.28 -11.25
C HIS A 150 9.86 7.79 -11.44
N ASP A 151 9.04 8.44 -10.60
CA ASP A 151 8.77 9.86 -10.65
C ASP A 151 9.44 10.56 -9.46
N ALA A 152 10.39 11.43 -9.77
CA ALA A 152 11.16 12.17 -8.75
C ALA A 152 10.78 13.65 -8.73
N TRP A 153 10.73 14.23 -7.54
CA TRP A 153 10.48 15.66 -7.36
C TRP A 153 11.26 16.22 -6.18
N GLN A 154 11.42 17.54 -6.18
CA GLN A 154 12.04 18.23 -5.08
C GLN A 154 11.10 18.19 -3.85
N HIS A 155 11.63 17.76 -2.70
CA HIS A 155 10.86 17.74 -1.45
C HIS A 155 10.35 19.14 -1.12
N MET A 156 9.04 19.25 -0.98
CA MET A 156 8.40 20.50 -0.54
C MET A 156 8.49 20.60 0.99
N PRO A 157 8.92 21.75 1.53
CA PRO A 157 9.01 21.91 2.98
C PRO A 157 7.63 21.97 3.62
N GLY A 158 7.46 21.24 4.74
CA GLY A 158 6.25 21.28 5.58
C GLY A 158 5.52 19.94 5.62
N PRO A 159 4.64 19.75 6.61
CA PRO A 159 3.80 18.55 6.72
C PRO A 159 2.59 18.66 5.79
N PHE A 160 2.37 17.69 4.94
CA PHE A 160 1.19 17.56 4.08
C PHE A 160 0.29 16.43 4.60
N ILE A 161 -0.62 16.78 5.53
CA ILE A 161 -1.56 15.81 6.09
C ILE A 161 -2.57 15.38 5.02
N GLY A 162 -2.73 14.07 4.83
CA GLY A 162 -3.70 13.49 3.89
C GLY A 162 -3.19 13.34 2.44
N ALA A 163 -1.94 13.71 2.15
CA ALA A 163 -1.38 13.59 0.79
C ALA A 163 -1.42 12.15 0.27
N GLY A 164 -1.01 11.16 1.07
CA GLY A 164 -1.07 9.73 0.72
C GLY A 164 -2.50 9.27 0.44
N GLY A 165 -3.43 9.57 1.36
CA GLY A 165 -4.85 9.22 1.18
C GLY A 165 -5.49 9.89 -0.05
N THR A 166 -5.06 11.11 -0.40
CA THR A 166 -5.49 11.79 -1.63
C THR A 166 -4.94 11.08 -2.87
N LEU A 167 -3.67 10.70 -2.85
CA LEU A 167 -3.04 9.96 -3.94
C LEU A 167 -3.73 8.61 -4.17
N SER A 168 -3.90 7.81 -3.12
CA SER A 168 -4.56 6.50 -3.23
C SER A 168 -6.03 6.60 -3.69
N ALA A 169 -6.76 7.64 -3.25
CA ALA A 169 -8.12 7.89 -3.72
C ALA A 169 -8.16 8.31 -5.20
N ALA A 170 -7.21 9.13 -5.65
CA ALA A 170 -7.09 9.51 -7.06
C ALA A 170 -6.77 8.29 -7.95
N ILE A 171 -5.86 7.42 -7.50
CA ILE A 171 -5.54 6.17 -8.21
C ILE A 171 -6.81 5.31 -8.33
N ALA A 172 -7.56 5.10 -7.25
CA ALA A 172 -8.80 4.33 -7.28
C ALA A 172 -9.81 4.92 -8.28
N ALA A 173 -9.96 6.25 -8.31
CA ALA A 173 -10.87 6.93 -9.22
C ALA A 173 -10.44 6.79 -10.70
N PHE A 174 -9.14 6.74 -10.97
CA PHE A 174 -8.64 6.49 -12.33
C PHE A 174 -8.83 5.03 -12.75
N MET A 175 -8.52 4.08 -11.88
CA MET A 175 -8.70 2.64 -12.16
C MET A 175 -10.17 2.26 -12.33
N ALA A 176 -11.09 2.95 -11.66
CA ALA A 176 -12.53 2.78 -11.85
C ALA A 176 -13.03 3.15 -13.26
N ARG A 177 -12.21 3.82 -14.06
CA ARG A 177 -12.58 4.25 -15.44
C ARG A 177 -11.98 3.35 -16.52
N GLY A 178 -11.08 2.45 -16.17
CA GLY A 178 -10.34 1.60 -17.13
C GLY A 178 -9.15 2.32 -17.74
#